data_c25cb444a885be519039f922610c03fa
#
_entry.id   c25cb444a885be519039f922610c03fa
#
_cell.length_a   1.000
_cell.length_b   1.000
_cell.length_c   1.000
_cell.angle_alpha   90.00
_cell.angle_beta   90.00
_cell.angle_gamma   90.00
#
_symmetry.space_group_name_H-M   'P 1'
#
loop_
_entity.id
_entity.type
_entity.pdbx_description
1 polymer ?
#
loop_
_entity_poly.entity_id
_entity_poly.type
_entity_poly.pdbx_seq_one_letter_code
_entity_poly.pdbx_strand_id
1 'polypeptide(L)'
;EEFCWQLLPGEEFQAPEVVMVYSDNGLGNMSRNLHDFYRNHMIRSPYLHKKRPILINNWEATYFEFDTEKLLSITREAKKDGIEMLVMDDGWFGKRQAPDSSLGDWIVNEEKLPGGLSYLVNEVKKIGLDFGIWFEPEMVSPDSDLYRKHPEWAIQIPGRQGTQSRNQFILDLSNPEVVDYVFNAVANVLHSAP
;
A
#
# COMPACT_ATOMS: atom_id res chain seq x y z
N GLU A 1 -1.45 -21.28 13.18
CA GLU A 1 -2.17 -20.07 13.57
C GLU A 1 -2.59 -20.19 15.04
N GLU A 2 -1.62 -20.50 15.88
CA GLU A 2 -1.81 -20.63 17.30
C GLU A 2 -1.42 -19.31 17.97
N PHE A 3 -2.42 -18.50 18.32
CA PHE A 3 -2.21 -17.31 19.14
C PHE A 3 -2.15 -17.73 20.61
N CYS A 4 -1.11 -17.31 21.31
CA CYS A 4 -0.93 -17.54 22.74
C CYS A 4 -0.41 -16.25 23.39
N TRP A 5 -1.07 -15.79 24.43
CA TRP A 5 -0.68 -14.61 25.20
C TRP A 5 -0.71 -14.93 26.67
N GLN A 6 0.41 -14.70 27.36
CA GLN A 6 0.46 -14.86 28.83
C GLN A 6 0.04 -13.53 29.48
N LEU A 7 -1.03 -13.56 30.25
CA LEU A 7 -1.53 -12.43 31.02
C LEU A 7 -1.21 -12.63 32.50
N LEU A 8 -0.41 -11.75 33.07
CA LEU A 8 -0.06 -11.79 34.49
C LEU A 8 -1.11 -11.05 35.34
N PRO A 9 -1.16 -11.30 36.69
CA PRO A 9 -2.07 -10.58 37.56
C PRO A 9 -1.88 -9.06 37.49
N GLY A 10 -2.96 -8.32 37.17
CA GLY A 10 -2.95 -6.88 37.03
C GLY A 10 -2.61 -6.35 35.63
N GLU A 11 -2.31 -7.23 34.68
CA GLU A 11 -2.11 -6.86 33.27
C GLU A 11 -3.42 -6.89 32.47
N GLU A 12 -3.45 -6.14 31.38
CA GLU A 12 -4.55 -6.11 30.43
C GLU A 12 -4.07 -6.49 29.04
N PHE A 13 -4.91 -7.19 28.28
CA PHE A 13 -4.69 -7.46 26.86
C PHE A 13 -5.80 -6.79 26.04
N GLN A 14 -5.41 -5.85 25.18
CA GLN A 14 -6.32 -5.19 24.26
C GLN A 14 -6.54 -6.05 23.02
N ALA A 15 -7.70 -6.71 22.92
CA ALA A 15 -8.10 -7.42 21.72
C ALA A 15 -8.47 -6.44 20.59
N PRO A 16 -8.29 -6.84 19.32
CA PRO A 16 -8.84 -6.06 18.20
C PRO A 16 -10.35 -5.87 18.32
N GLU A 17 -10.83 -4.70 17.92
CA GLU A 17 -12.25 -4.39 17.93
C GLU A 17 -12.99 -5.21 16.87
N VAL A 18 -14.13 -5.79 17.24
CA VAL A 18 -14.96 -6.63 16.35
C VAL A 18 -16.37 -6.06 16.27
N VAL A 19 -16.84 -5.87 15.05
CA VAL A 19 -18.20 -5.42 14.78
C VAL A 19 -19.07 -6.59 14.31
N MET A 20 -20.19 -6.80 14.98
CA MET A 20 -21.19 -7.80 14.60
C MET A 20 -22.45 -7.11 14.12
N VAL A 21 -23.11 -7.69 13.11
CA VAL A 21 -24.38 -7.19 12.59
C VAL A 21 -25.37 -8.35 12.45
N TYR A 22 -26.60 -8.08 12.84
CA TYR A 22 -27.74 -8.98 12.61
C TYR A 22 -28.64 -8.42 11.50
N SER A 23 -29.19 -9.30 10.68
CA SER A 23 -30.20 -8.96 9.68
C SER A 23 -31.17 -10.11 9.50
N ASP A 24 -32.45 -9.82 9.61
CA ASP A 24 -33.57 -10.75 9.33
C ASP A 24 -34.02 -10.68 7.86
N ASN A 25 -33.51 -9.71 7.09
CA ASN A 25 -33.81 -9.45 5.69
C ASN A 25 -32.70 -9.87 4.72
N GLY A 26 -31.94 -10.91 5.07
CA GLY A 26 -30.91 -11.51 4.23
C GLY A 26 -29.60 -10.73 4.14
N LEU A 27 -28.67 -11.27 3.36
CA LEU A 27 -27.28 -10.78 3.24
C LEU A 27 -27.20 -9.38 2.60
N GLY A 28 -28.10 -9.06 1.65
CA GLY A 28 -28.10 -7.73 1.03
C GLY A 28 -28.45 -6.61 2.02
N ASN A 29 -29.34 -6.87 2.97
CA ASN A 29 -29.63 -5.91 4.05
C ASN A 29 -28.47 -5.82 5.05
N MET A 30 -27.90 -6.95 5.43
CA MET A 30 -26.71 -7.00 6.28
C MET A 30 -25.58 -6.15 5.68
N SER A 31 -25.30 -6.31 4.39
CA SER A 31 -24.27 -5.53 3.69
C SER A 31 -24.56 -4.04 3.73
N ARG A 32 -25.80 -3.62 3.49
CA ARG A 32 -26.18 -2.19 3.58
C ARG A 32 -26.03 -1.64 5.00
N ASN A 33 -26.40 -2.39 6.02
CA ASN A 33 -26.23 -1.98 7.42
C ASN A 33 -24.74 -1.77 7.75
N LEU A 34 -23.85 -2.65 7.28
CA LEU A 34 -22.39 -2.47 7.41
C LEU A 34 -21.89 -1.25 6.64
N HIS A 35 -22.39 -1.01 5.42
CA HIS A 35 -22.02 0.19 4.65
C HIS A 35 -22.42 1.49 5.37
N ASP A 36 -23.60 1.51 5.99
CA ASP A 36 -24.06 2.66 6.77
C ASP A 36 -23.21 2.86 8.02
N PHE A 37 -22.87 1.77 8.71
CA PHE A 37 -21.93 1.80 9.82
C PHE A 37 -20.56 2.38 9.39
N TYR A 38 -19.97 1.91 8.29
CA TYR A 38 -18.69 2.41 7.81
C TYR A 38 -18.75 3.90 7.46
N ARG A 39 -19.81 4.34 6.77
CA ARG A 39 -19.96 5.75 6.39
C ARG A 39 -20.15 6.66 7.62
N ASN A 40 -20.93 6.23 8.59
CA ASN A 40 -21.32 7.08 9.71
C ASN A 40 -20.30 7.07 10.86
N HIS A 41 -19.52 6.00 11.00
CA HIS A 41 -18.71 5.78 12.20
C HIS A 41 -17.22 5.54 11.93
N MET A 42 -16.82 5.05 10.75
CA MET A 42 -15.44 4.67 10.49
C MET A 42 -14.72 5.60 9.53
N ILE A 43 -15.34 5.97 8.42
CA ILE A 43 -14.69 6.76 7.37
C ILE A 43 -14.60 8.23 7.81
N ARG A 44 -13.37 8.73 7.96
CA ARG A 44 -13.06 10.12 8.33
C ARG A 44 -12.39 10.89 7.17
N SER A 45 -12.61 10.43 5.96
CA SER A 45 -11.99 10.99 4.75
C SER A 45 -12.88 12.07 4.11
N PRO A 46 -12.31 13.11 3.48
CA PRO A 46 -13.06 14.05 2.65
C PRO A 46 -13.71 13.36 1.44
N TYR A 47 -13.32 12.14 1.12
CA TYR A 47 -13.91 11.33 0.06
C TYR A 47 -15.17 10.55 0.47
N LEU A 48 -15.61 10.65 1.73
CA LEU A 48 -16.78 9.92 2.26
C LEU A 48 -18.02 10.05 1.35
N HIS A 49 -18.30 11.25 0.86
CA HIS A 49 -19.47 11.54 0.03
C HIS A 49 -19.15 11.73 -1.46
N LYS A 50 -17.89 11.49 -1.86
CA LYS A 50 -17.51 11.57 -3.27
C LYS A 50 -17.71 10.23 -3.97
N LYS A 51 -18.16 10.28 -5.23
CA LYS A 51 -18.15 9.12 -6.12
C LYS A 51 -16.70 8.60 -6.25
N ARG A 52 -16.52 7.31 -6.18
CA ARG A 52 -15.22 6.69 -6.45
C ARG A 52 -14.89 6.81 -7.94
N PRO A 53 -13.66 7.18 -8.30
CA PRO A 53 -13.27 7.24 -9.71
C PRO A 53 -13.24 5.84 -10.33
N ILE A 54 -13.54 5.77 -11.61
CA ILE A 54 -13.27 4.60 -12.44
C ILE A 54 -11.76 4.57 -12.67
N LEU A 55 -11.07 3.57 -12.13
CA LEU A 55 -9.62 3.49 -12.19
C LEU A 55 -9.13 2.36 -13.09
N ILE A 56 -7.93 2.55 -13.63
CA ILE A 56 -7.10 1.51 -14.22
C ILE A 56 -5.81 1.38 -13.43
N ASN A 57 -5.39 0.14 -13.18
CA ASN A 57 -4.11 -0.20 -12.60
C ASN A 57 -3.21 -0.82 -13.69
N ASN A 58 -1.93 -0.46 -13.72
CA ASN A 58 -1.03 -0.93 -14.78
C ASN A 58 -0.50 -2.36 -14.58
N TRP A 59 -0.70 -2.98 -13.41
CA TRP A 59 -0.02 -4.24 -13.06
C TRP A 59 -0.16 -5.32 -14.13
N GLU A 60 -1.37 -5.71 -14.49
CA GLU A 60 -1.62 -6.77 -15.47
C GLU A 60 -1.15 -6.42 -16.90
N ALA A 61 -0.97 -5.13 -17.20
CA ALA A 61 -0.52 -4.68 -18.50
C ALA A 61 1.01 -4.65 -18.63
N THR A 62 1.74 -4.49 -17.52
CA THR A 62 3.18 -4.18 -17.58
C THR A 62 4.02 -4.95 -16.58
N TYR A 63 3.44 -5.44 -15.49
CA TYR A 63 4.19 -5.92 -14.33
C TYR A 63 5.29 -4.91 -13.95
N PHE A 64 6.55 -5.35 -13.86
CA PHE A 64 7.70 -4.49 -13.56
C PHE A 64 8.24 -3.74 -14.80
N GLU A 65 7.77 -4.04 -16.01
CA GLU A 65 8.30 -3.50 -17.27
C GLU A 65 7.55 -2.25 -17.72
N PHE A 66 7.73 -1.16 -17.00
CA PHE A 66 7.18 0.14 -17.35
C PHE A 66 8.19 1.27 -17.10
N ASP A 67 7.94 2.37 -17.77
CA ASP A 67 8.57 3.66 -17.60
C ASP A 67 7.51 4.77 -17.66
N THR A 68 7.96 6.01 -17.54
CA THR A 68 7.07 7.20 -17.62
C THR A 68 6.25 7.20 -18.92
N GLU A 69 6.88 6.97 -20.07
CA GLU A 69 6.18 7.07 -21.36
C GLU A 69 5.17 5.95 -21.57
N LYS A 70 5.47 4.73 -21.10
CA LYS A 70 4.54 3.61 -21.12
C LYS A 70 3.28 3.92 -20.29
N LEU A 71 3.46 4.46 -19.06
CA LEU A 71 2.34 4.85 -18.21
C LEU A 71 1.52 5.98 -18.82
N LEU A 72 2.16 6.99 -19.41
CA LEU A 72 1.47 8.07 -20.12
C LEU A 72 0.73 7.58 -21.36
N SER A 73 1.27 6.59 -22.07
CA SER A 73 0.58 5.94 -23.18
C SER A 73 -0.71 5.26 -22.72
N ILE A 74 -0.63 4.46 -21.65
CA ILE A 74 -1.81 3.81 -21.02
C ILE A 74 -2.81 4.89 -20.58
N THR A 75 -2.36 5.96 -19.95
CA THR A 75 -3.21 7.06 -19.48
C THR A 75 -3.99 7.72 -20.62
N ARG A 76 -3.32 7.98 -21.77
CA ARG A 76 -3.96 8.57 -22.95
C ARG A 76 -5.07 7.70 -23.53
N GLU A 77 -4.83 6.38 -23.62
CA GLU A 77 -5.88 5.45 -24.10
C GLU A 77 -7.01 5.30 -23.07
N ALA A 78 -6.68 5.12 -21.80
CA ALA A 78 -7.65 5.02 -20.72
C ALA A 78 -8.59 6.24 -20.66
N LYS A 79 -8.07 7.45 -20.93
CA LYS A 79 -8.88 8.67 -21.00
C LYS A 79 -9.94 8.61 -22.08
N LYS A 80 -9.64 8.04 -23.25
CA LYS A 80 -10.61 7.90 -24.35
C LYS A 80 -11.75 6.95 -23.96
N ASP A 81 -11.46 5.96 -23.13
CA ASP A 81 -12.43 4.97 -22.65
C ASP A 81 -13.22 5.42 -21.41
N GLY A 82 -13.02 6.67 -20.96
CA GLY A 82 -13.74 7.25 -19.84
C GLY A 82 -13.19 6.87 -18.45
N ILE A 83 -11.99 6.34 -18.38
CA ILE A 83 -11.28 6.11 -17.11
C ILE A 83 -10.95 7.46 -16.46
N GLU A 84 -11.05 7.53 -15.14
CA GLU A 84 -10.93 8.74 -14.34
C GLU A 84 -9.63 8.80 -13.53
N MET A 85 -8.96 7.64 -13.27
CA MET A 85 -7.74 7.54 -12.46
C MET A 85 -6.78 6.49 -13.01
N LEU A 86 -5.49 6.82 -13.05
CA LEU A 86 -4.41 5.83 -13.20
C LEU A 86 -3.86 5.48 -11.83
N VAL A 87 -3.74 4.19 -11.51
CA VAL A 87 -3.02 3.70 -10.34
C VAL A 87 -1.72 3.03 -10.80
N MET A 88 -0.58 3.59 -10.40
CA MET A 88 0.74 2.99 -10.62
C MET A 88 0.98 1.94 -9.54
N ASP A 89 1.16 0.69 -9.97
CA ASP A 89 1.41 -0.46 -9.11
C ASP A 89 2.90 -0.66 -8.80
N ASP A 90 3.26 -1.83 -8.28
CA ASP A 90 4.59 -2.23 -7.84
C ASP A 90 5.68 -1.99 -8.90
N GLY A 91 6.89 -1.68 -8.45
CA GLY A 91 8.07 -1.57 -9.31
C GLY A 91 8.55 -0.14 -9.58
N TRP A 92 7.96 0.89 -8.97
CA TRP A 92 8.33 2.28 -9.16
C TRP A 92 9.51 2.77 -8.29
N PHE A 93 9.94 1.97 -7.31
CA PHE A 93 10.88 2.36 -6.25
C PHE A 93 12.16 1.51 -6.24
N GLY A 94 13.23 2.05 -5.68
CA GLY A 94 14.50 1.36 -5.47
C GLY A 94 15.02 0.67 -6.72
N LYS A 95 15.47 -0.56 -6.58
CA LYS A 95 15.87 -1.45 -7.69
C LYS A 95 14.83 -2.52 -7.98
N ARG A 96 13.56 -2.22 -7.69
CA ARG A 96 12.44 -3.15 -7.78
C ARG A 96 12.08 -3.49 -9.23
N GLN A 97 12.63 -4.60 -9.73
CA GLN A 97 12.34 -5.16 -11.06
C GLN A 97 11.87 -6.61 -10.99
N ALA A 98 11.71 -7.13 -9.78
CA ALA A 98 11.25 -8.48 -9.47
C ALA A 98 10.65 -8.51 -8.06
N PRO A 99 9.81 -9.52 -7.72
CA PRO A 99 9.13 -9.55 -6.42
C PRO A 99 10.03 -9.80 -5.21
N ASP A 100 11.30 -10.14 -5.42
CA ASP A 100 12.25 -10.57 -4.39
C ASP A 100 13.25 -9.48 -3.97
N SER A 101 13.14 -8.26 -4.47
CA SER A 101 14.07 -7.16 -4.18
C SER A 101 13.42 -5.85 -3.80
N SER A 102 14.15 -5.00 -3.08
CA SER A 102 13.90 -3.58 -2.78
C SER A 102 12.61 -3.23 -2.05
N LEU A 103 11.76 -4.19 -1.66
CA LEU A 103 10.59 -3.87 -0.86
C LEU A 103 11.04 -3.30 0.50
N GLY A 104 10.53 -2.14 0.87
CA GLY A 104 10.99 -1.34 2.01
C GLY A 104 11.83 -0.11 1.62
N ASP A 105 12.44 -0.11 0.43
CA ASP A 105 13.25 1.00 -0.09
C ASP A 105 12.34 1.98 -0.88
N TRP A 106 11.47 2.70 -0.18
CA TRP A 106 10.46 3.57 -0.77
C TRP A 106 11.06 4.87 -1.35
N ILE A 107 11.98 4.73 -2.31
CA ILE A 107 12.65 5.83 -3.01
C ILE A 107 12.34 5.70 -4.49
N VAL A 108 11.79 6.77 -5.10
CA VAL A 108 11.42 6.77 -6.52
C VAL A 108 12.62 6.39 -7.38
N ASN A 109 12.44 5.44 -8.29
CA ASN A 109 13.45 5.06 -9.26
C ASN A 109 13.42 6.03 -10.46
N GLU A 110 14.33 7.01 -10.48
CA GLU A 110 14.37 8.03 -11.51
C GLU A 110 14.91 7.52 -12.87
N GLU A 111 15.58 6.37 -12.90
CA GLU A 111 15.96 5.73 -14.17
C GLU A 111 14.71 5.19 -14.88
N LYS A 112 13.79 4.62 -14.12
CA LYS A 112 12.49 4.11 -14.62
C LYS A 112 11.49 5.24 -14.85
N LEU A 113 11.49 6.23 -13.98
CA LEU A 113 10.59 7.40 -14.02
C LEU A 113 11.39 8.68 -14.23
N PRO A 114 11.94 8.92 -15.44
CA PRO A 114 12.67 10.15 -15.75
C PRO A 114 11.85 11.39 -15.45
N GLY A 115 12.42 12.32 -14.68
CA GLY A 115 11.74 13.50 -14.18
C GLY A 115 11.02 13.27 -12.84
N GLY A 116 11.09 12.06 -12.28
CA GLY A 116 10.55 11.70 -11.00
C GLY A 116 9.03 11.59 -10.95
N LEU A 117 8.51 11.30 -9.76
CA LEU A 117 7.08 11.10 -9.54
C LEU A 117 6.28 12.37 -9.82
N SER A 118 6.80 13.54 -9.45
CA SER A 118 6.11 14.83 -9.68
C SER A 118 5.85 15.10 -11.17
N TYR A 119 6.83 14.78 -12.02
CA TYR A 119 6.65 14.92 -13.47
C TYR A 119 5.55 13.99 -13.98
N LEU A 120 5.61 12.70 -13.66
CA LEU A 120 4.58 11.74 -14.07
C LEU A 120 3.17 12.16 -13.63
N VAL A 121 3.01 12.52 -12.34
CA VAL A 121 1.71 12.93 -11.79
C VAL A 121 1.17 14.16 -12.51
N ASN A 122 2.01 15.16 -12.76
CA ASN A 122 1.60 16.36 -13.49
C ASN A 122 1.16 16.05 -14.94
N GLU A 123 1.87 15.16 -15.64
CA GLU A 123 1.49 14.77 -17.00
C GLU A 123 0.18 13.97 -17.02
N VAL A 124 -0.03 13.06 -16.06
CA VAL A 124 -1.31 12.33 -15.90
C VAL A 124 -2.46 13.31 -15.64
N LYS A 125 -2.27 14.29 -14.76
CA LYS A 125 -3.26 15.35 -14.49
C LYS A 125 -3.55 16.22 -15.72
N LYS A 126 -2.54 16.55 -16.53
CA LYS A 126 -2.73 17.30 -17.80
C LYS A 126 -3.58 16.51 -18.81
N ILE A 127 -3.46 15.18 -18.85
CA ILE A 127 -4.31 14.31 -19.66
C ILE A 127 -5.76 14.30 -19.12
N GLY A 128 -5.92 14.62 -17.82
CA GLY A 128 -7.23 14.75 -17.16
C GLY A 128 -7.66 13.49 -16.40
N LEU A 129 -6.70 12.72 -15.87
CA LEU A 129 -6.92 11.65 -14.91
C LEU A 129 -6.36 12.04 -13.54
N ASP A 130 -6.97 11.49 -12.49
CA ASP A 130 -6.36 11.44 -11.17
C ASP A 130 -5.24 10.40 -11.14
N PHE A 131 -4.38 10.47 -10.11
CA PHE A 131 -3.26 9.54 -9.95
C PHE A 131 -3.32 8.85 -8.58
N GLY A 132 -3.03 7.56 -8.56
CA GLY A 132 -2.84 6.76 -7.36
C GLY A 132 -1.52 5.99 -7.43
N ILE A 133 -1.01 5.59 -6.27
CA ILE A 133 0.26 4.87 -6.14
C ILE A 133 0.13 3.72 -5.14
N TRP A 134 0.73 2.58 -5.47
CA TRP A 134 0.73 1.39 -4.64
C TRP A 134 1.86 1.40 -3.61
N PHE A 135 1.55 0.93 -2.40
CA PHE A 135 2.50 0.62 -1.35
C PHE A 135 2.18 -0.72 -0.69
N GLU A 136 3.22 -1.43 -0.22
CA GLU A 136 3.13 -2.62 0.65
C GLU A 136 4.03 -2.36 1.89
N PRO A 137 3.64 -1.43 2.78
CA PRO A 137 4.53 -0.84 3.77
C PRO A 137 4.83 -1.76 4.95
N GLU A 138 4.08 -2.84 5.12
CA GLU A 138 4.25 -3.83 6.18
C GLU A 138 5.33 -4.87 5.89
N MET A 139 5.85 -4.92 4.66
CA MET A 139 6.76 -5.96 4.22
C MET A 139 8.13 -5.39 3.86
N VAL A 140 9.15 -6.26 3.92
CA VAL A 140 10.53 -5.93 3.53
C VAL A 140 11.17 -7.10 2.79
N SER A 141 11.86 -6.82 1.68
CA SER A 141 12.64 -7.84 0.97
C SER A 141 13.97 -8.13 1.69
N PRO A 142 14.42 -9.38 1.78
CA PRO A 142 15.78 -9.70 2.20
C PRO A 142 16.84 -8.94 1.37
N ASP A 143 16.61 -8.80 0.07
CA ASP A 143 17.40 -7.97 -0.83
C ASP A 143 16.83 -6.55 -0.90
N SER A 144 16.97 -5.80 0.19
CA SER A 144 16.68 -4.37 0.28
C SER A 144 17.75 -3.66 1.09
N ASP A 145 17.92 -2.37 0.88
CA ASP A 145 18.83 -1.55 1.67
C ASP A 145 18.33 -1.42 3.11
N LEU A 146 17.00 -1.37 3.28
CA LEU A 146 16.36 -1.36 4.58
C LEU A 146 16.73 -2.59 5.40
N TYR A 147 16.54 -3.80 4.84
CA TYR A 147 16.82 -5.04 5.57
C TYR A 147 18.32 -5.22 5.84
N ARG A 148 19.20 -4.84 4.90
CA ARG A 148 20.65 -4.84 5.12
C ARG A 148 21.07 -3.95 6.28
N LYS A 149 20.39 -2.83 6.47
CA LYS A 149 20.70 -1.86 7.53
C LYS A 149 20.06 -2.23 8.87
N HIS A 150 18.85 -2.78 8.83
CA HIS A 150 18.02 -3.08 10.00
C HIS A 150 17.37 -4.46 9.90
N PRO A 151 18.16 -5.57 9.89
CA PRO A 151 17.59 -6.91 9.85
C PRO A 151 16.75 -7.24 11.09
N GLU A 152 17.03 -6.59 12.22
CA GLU A 152 16.31 -6.71 13.49
C GLU A 152 14.89 -6.12 13.44
N TRP A 153 14.54 -5.35 12.41
CA TRP A 153 13.21 -4.78 12.23
C TRP A 153 12.19 -5.75 11.63
N ALA A 154 12.66 -6.88 11.10
CA ALA A 154 11.76 -7.95 10.67
C ALA A 154 11.32 -8.81 11.87
N ILE A 155 10.05 -9.22 11.86
CA ILE A 155 9.55 -10.15 12.88
C ILE A 155 10.32 -11.47 12.79
N GLN A 156 11.01 -11.82 13.88
CA GLN A 156 11.82 -13.03 13.96
C GLN A 156 11.86 -13.58 15.39
N ILE A 157 12.06 -14.89 15.49
CA ILE A 157 12.25 -15.57 16.76
C ILE A 157 13.74 -15.94 16.88
N PRO A 158 14.44 -15.57 17.96
CA PRO A 158 15.83 -15.91 18.15
C PRO A 158 16.10 -17.42 17.96
N GLY A 159 17.09 -17.74 17.12
CA GLY A 159 17.46 -19.13 16.82
C GLY A 159 16.57 -19.84 15.81
N ARG A 160 15.60 -19.16 15.20
CA ARG A 160 14.80 -19.69 14.09
C ARG A 160 15.01 -18.85 12.83
N GLN A 161 14.99 -19.52 11.68
CA GLN A 161 14.95 -18.81 10.41
C GLN A 161 13.62 -18.05 10.28
N GLY A 162 13.66 -16.79 9.85
CA GLY A 162 12.47 -16.00 9.59
C GLY A 162 11.58 -16.63 8.52
N THR A 163 10.27 -16.58 8.73
CA THR A 163 9.29 -17.07 7.76
C THR A 163 9.09 -16.01 6.67
N GLN A 164 9.29 -16.41 5.43
CA GLN A 164 9.03 -15.57 4.27
C GLN A 164 7.69 -15.93 3.61
N SER A 165 6.99 -14.92 3.12
CA SER A 165 5.90 -15.05 2.19
C SER A 165 6.20 -14.22 0.96
N ARG A 166 6.09 -14.76 -0.24
CA ARG A 166 6.43 -14.08 -1.51
C ARG A 166 7.87 -13.48 -1.51
N ASN A 167 8.85 -14.16 -0.91
CA ASN A 167 10.23 -13.69 -0.71
C ASN A 167 10.35 -12.41 0.14
N GLN A 168 9.45 -12.23 1.09
CA GLN A 168 9.37 -11.04 1.93
C GLN A 168 9.28 -11.43 3.39
N PHE A 169 9.81 -10.59 4.29
CA PHE A 169 9.58 -10.63 5.71
C PHE A 169 8.55 -9.58 6.12
N ILE A 170 7.90 -9.79 7.26
CA ILE A 170 7.00 -8.82 7.88
C ILE A 170 7.82 -7.91 8.78
N LEU A 171 7.64 -6.60 8.68
CA LEU A 171 8.21 -5.61 9.60
C LEU A 171 7.51 -5.66 10.96
N ASP A 172 8.28 -5.48 12.02
CA ASP A 172 7.74 -5.40 13.39
C ASP A 172 7.15 -4.01 13.66
N LEU A 173 5.90 -3.83 13.27
CA LEU A 173 5.17 -2.58 13.51
C LEU A 173 4.77 -2.37 14.99
N SER A 174 5.16 -3.25 15.91
CA SER A 174 5.09 -2.98 17.35
C SER A 174 6.27 -2.11 17.82
N ASN A 175 7.34 -2.01 17.01
CA ASN A 175 8.49 -1.14 17.26
C ASN A 175 8.19 0.27 16.72
N PRO A 176 8.17 1.31 17.60
CA PRO A 176 7.92 2.70 17.18
C PRO A 176 8.90 3.22 16.11
N GLU A 177 10.17 2.81 16.15
CA GLU A 177 11.18 3.22 15.15
C GLU A 177 10.82 2.73 13.74
N VAL A 178 10.28 1.50 13.65
CA VAL A 178 9.80 0.93 12.38
C VAL A 178 8.59 1.69 11.89
N VAL A 179 7.63 1.99 12.77
CA VAL A 179 6.44 2.78 12.43
C VAL A 179 6.83 4.16 11.92
N ASP A 180 7.73 4.85 12.62
CA ASP A 180 8.20 6.17 12.24
C ASP A 180 8.93 6.15 10.89
N TYR A 181 9.78 5.14 10.65
CA TYR A 181 10.44 4.97 9.36
C TYR A 181 9.43 4.79 8.22
N VAL A 182 8.52 3.85 8.36
CA VAL A 182 7.49 3.54 7.34
C VAL A 182 6.62 4.77 7.08
N PHE A 183 6.14 5.42 8.15
CA PHE A 183 5.34 6.63 8.02
C PHE A 183 6.08 7.73 7.24
N ASN A 184 7.32 8.03 7.64
CA ASN A 184 8.10 9.08 6.99
C ASN A 184 8.45 8.73 5.54
N ALA A 185 8.77 7.48 5.24
CA ALA A 185 9.06 7.03 3.88
C ALA A 185 7.85 7.23 2.95
N VAL A 186 6.67 6.77 3.37
CA VAL A 186 5.42 6.96 2.61
C VAL A 186 5.06 8.45 2.50
N ALA A 187 5.13 9.20 3.60
CA ALA A 187 4.83 10.63 3.61
C ALA A 187 5.74 11.42 2.65
N ASN A 188 7.04 11.11 2.64
CA ASN A 188 8.00 11.76 1.74
C ASN A 188 7.65 11.53 0.26
N VAL A 189 7.27 10.29 -0.10
CA VAL A 189 6.83 9.99 -1.48
C VAL A 189 5.56 10.77 -1.82
N LEU A 190 4.56 10.76 -0.94
CA LEU A 190 3.29 11.46 -1.17
C LEU A 190 3.46 12.99 -1.24
N HIS A 191 4.40 13.56 -0.48
CA HIS A 191 4.72 14.98 -0.54
C HIS A 191 5.59 15.37 -1.74
N SER A 192 6.25 14.40 -2.40
CA SER A 192 7.10 14.67 -3.58
C SER A 192 6.31 14.95 -4.85
N ALA A 193 4.99 14.70 -4.84
CA ALA A 193 4.11 14.94 -5.98
C ALA A 193 2.81 15.62 -5.53
N PRO A 194 2.20 16.50 -6.37
CA PRO A 194 1.03 17.30 -6.05
C PRO A 194 -0.27 16.48 -5.99
#